data_bd3e90ebd01afbff1f53a53cfae2ee0f
#
_entry.id   bd3e90ebd01afbff1f53a53cfae2ee0f
#
_cell.length_a   1.000
_cell.length_b   1.000
_cell.length_c   1.000
_cell.angle_alpha   90.00
_cell.angle_beta   90.00
_cell.angle_gamma   90.00
#
_symmetry.space_group_name_H-M   'P 1'
#
loop_
_entity.id
_entity.type
_entity.pdbx_description
1 polymer ?
#
loop_
_entity_poly.entity_id
_entity_poly.type
_entity_poly.pdbx_seq_one_letter_code
_entity_poly.pdbx_strand_id
1 'polypeptide(L)'
;MEKAKVYFTDMRTGYGGLSLPQKLAKLIKAAGIGNIDFNKKFAAIKIHFGEPGNVSYLRPNYAKAVADVVKEFGGMPFLTDCNTLYV
;
A
#
# COMPACT_ATOMS: atom_id res chain seq x y z
N MET A 1 8.18 -27.79 -5.93
CA MET A 1 7.66 -26.41 -6.12
C MET A 1 7.49 -25.74 -4.78
N GLU A 2 8.07 -24.58 -4.62
CA GLU A 2 7.88 -23.78 -3.40
C GLU A 2 6.45 -23.24 -3.36
N LYS A 3 5.85 -23.29 -2.18
CA LYS A 3 4.56 -22.65 -1.96
C LYS A 3 4.74 -21.14 -1.87
N ALA A 4 3.80 -20.40 -2.43
CA ALA A 4 3.79 -18.94 -2.30
C ALA A 4 3.63 -18.55 -0.83
N LYS A 5 4.35 -17.51 -0.42
CA LYS A 5 4.22 -16.93 0.91
C LYS A 5 3.12 -15.88 0.89
N VAL A 6 2.27 -15.90 1.91
CA VAL A 6 1.23 -14.89 2.09
C VAL A 6 1.48 -14.18 3.41
N TYR A 7 1.49 -12.85 3.38
CA TYR A 7 1.68 -12.02 4.58
C TYR A 7 0.32 -11.43 4.94
N PHE A 8 -0.09 -11.64 6.17
CA PHE A 8 -1.42 -11.26 6.63
C PHE A 8 -1.35 -10.51 7.96
N THR A 9 -2.18 -9.50 8.10
CA THR A 9 -2.47 -8.86 9.38
C THR A 9 -3.97 -8.62 9.46
N ASP A 10 -4.52 -8.62 10.67
CA ASP A 10 -5.95 -8.36 10.86
C ASP A 10 -6.21 -6.86 11.01
N MET A 11 -7.49 -6.51 11.12
CA MET A 11 -7.93 -5.12 11.27
C MET A 11 -8.06 -4.70 12.75
N ARG A 12 -7.58 -5.51 13.67
CA ARG A 12 -7.67 -5.22 15.10
C ARG A 12 -6.66 -4.16 15.50
N THR A 13 -7.11 -3.21 16.31
CA THR A 13 -6.26 -2.23 16.96
C THR A 13 -6.57 -2.25 18.44
N GLY A 14 -5.52 -2.33 19.27
CA GLY A 14 -5.66 -2.32 20.72
C GLY A 14 -5.17 -1.00 21.30
N TYR A 15 -5.56 -0.72 22.52
CA TYR A 15 -5.05 0.44 23.25
C TYR A 15 -3.52 0.31 23.39
N GLY A 16 -2.81 1.34 22.97
CA GLY A 16 -1.33 1.33 22.99
C GLY A 16 -0.70 0.50 21.86
N GLY A 17 -1.50 -0.10 20.96
CA GLY A 17 -0.99 -0.86 19.82
C GLY A 17 -0.81 -0.01 18.57
N LEU A 18 -0.40 -0.67 17.48
CA LEU A 18 -0.21 -0.01 16.19
C LEU A 18 -1.55 0.35 15.56
N SER A 19 -1.59 1.49 14.88
CA SER A 19 -2.74 1.87 14.04
C SER A 19 -2.78 0.98 12.79
N LEU A 20 -3.90 1.01 12.05
CA LEU A 20 -4.02 0.23 10.81
C LEU A 20 -2.98 0.64 9.76
N PRO A 21 -2.74 1.96 9.50
CA PRO A 21 -1.67 2.35 8.59
C PRO A 21 -0.28 1.87 9.05
N GLN A 22 0.00 1.90 10.35
CA GLN A 22 1.26 1.39 10.89
C GLN A 22 1.38 -0.12 10.73
N LYS A 23 0.29 -0.87 10.92
CA LYS A 23 0.25 -2.32 10.68
C LYS A 23 0.52 -2.62 9.21
N LEU A 24 -0.05 -1.85 8.29
CA LEU A 24 0.21 -2.02 6.86
C LEU A 24 1.67 -1.76 6.53
N ALA A 25 2.25 -0.67 7.03
CA ALA A 25 3.66 -0.37 6.79
C ALA A 25 4.57 -1.50 7.28
N LYS A 26 4.30 -2.03 8.48
CA LYS A 26 5.06 -3.15 9.03
C LYS A 26 4.89 -4.41 8.18
N LEU A 27 3.68 -4.67 7.72
CA LEU A 27 3.37 -5.85 6.90
C LEU A 27 4.12 -5.84 5.57
N ILE A 28 4.11 -4.73 4.84
CA ILE A 28 4.77 -4.64 3.54
C ILE A 28 6.30 -4.69 3.68
N LYS A 29 6.84 -4.17 4.77
CA LYS A 29 8.27 -4.32 5.07
C LYS A 29 8.62 -5.78 5.34
N ALA A 30 7.80 -6.49 6.12
CA ALA A 30 7.97 -7.92 6.37
C ALA A 30 7.87 -8.74 5.08
N ALA A 31 7.02 -8.33 4.16
CA ALA A 31 6.84 -8.99 2.87
C ALA A 31 8.01 -8.78 1.90
N GLY A 32 8.92 -7.86 2.22
CA GLY A 32 10.14 -7.69 1.44
C GLY A 32 10.13 -6.52 0.47
N ILE A 33 9.28 -5.51 0.67
CA ILE A 33 9.25 -4.35 -0.22
C ILE A 33 10.62 -3.65 -0.31
N GLY A 34 11.42 -3.72 0.76
CA GLY A 34 12.76 -3.14 0.78
C GLY A 34 13.76 -3.84 -0.15
N ASN A 35 13.41 -5.03 -0.68
CA ASN A 35 14.25 -5.73 -1.65
C ASN A 35 14.14 -5.12 -3.05
N ILE A 36 13.18 -4.24 -3.27
CA ILE A 36 13.02 -3.50 -4.52
C ILE A 36 13.93 -2.27 -4.45
N ASP A 37 14.69 -2.04 -5.51
CA ASP A 37 15.53 -0.84 -5.58
C ASP A 37 14.67 0.37 -6.00
N PHE A 38 14.26 1.17 -5.01
CA PHE A 38 13.51 2.39 -5.24
C PHE A 38 14.40 3.64 -5.33
N ASN A 39 15.70 3.51 -5.06
CA ASN A 39 16.57 4.67 -4.89
C ASN A 39 16.55 5.60 -6.11
N LYS A 40 16.11 6.83 -5.91
CA LYS A 40 15.98 7.87 -6.94
C LYS A 40 15.07 7.47 -8.11
N LYS A 41 14.13 6.55 -7.89
CA LYS A 41 13.21 6.08 -8.92
C LYS A 41 11.78 6.49 -8.61
N PHE A 42 11.00 6.73 -9.64
CA PHE A 42 9.56 6.90 -9.49
C PHE A 42 8.91 5.56 -9.21
N ALA A 43 7.98 5.54 -8.27
CA ALA A 43 7.20 4.35 -7.94
C ALA A 43 5.72 4.66 -8.09
N ALA A 44 5.08 4.04 -9.06
CA ALA A 44 3.64 4.18 -9.26
C ALA A 44 2.91 3.26 -8.29
N ILE A 45 2.02 3.83 -7.50
CA ILE A 45 1.17 3.08 -6.58
C ILE A 45 -0.23 3.10 -7.19
N LYS A 46 -0.65 1.95 -7.72
CA LYS A 46 -1.99 1.83 -8.26
C LYS A 46 -2.98 1.61 -7.14
N ILE A 47 -3.98 2.46 -7.06
CA ILE A 47 -5.06 2.34 -6.09
C ILE A 47 -6.36 2.77 -6.76
N HIS A 48 -7.43 2.01 -6.51
CA HIS A 48 -8.76 2.43 -6.93
C HIS A 48 -9.26 3.51 -5.98
N PHE A 49 -9.59 4.68 -6.51
CA PHE A 49 -10.07 5.78 -5.69
C PHE A 49 -11.46 6.27 -6.10
N GLY A 50 -12.28 5.34 -6.55
CA GLY A 50 -13.70 5.57 -6.77
C GLY A 50 -14.09 5.67 -8.23
N GLU A 51 -15.39 5.56 -8.43
CA GLU A 51 -16.04 5.76 -9.72
C GLU A 51 -17.46 6.30 -9.42
N PRO A 52 -18.17 6.86 -10.40
CA PRO A 52 -19.51 7.37 -10.14
C PRO A 52 -20.41 6.31 -9.50
N GLY A 53 -20.96 6.65 -8.32
CA GLY A 53 -21.84 5.75 -7.57
C GLY A 53 -21.13 4.75 -6.66
N ASN A 54 -19.80 4.66 -6.69
CA ASN A 54 -19.06 3.75 -5.84
C ASN A 54 -18.13 4.52 -4.91
N VAL A 55 -18.39 4.40 -3.60
CA VAL A 55 -17.56 5.02 -2.56
C VAL A 55 -16.87 3.97 -1.68
N SER A 56 -16.98 2.69 -2.04
CA SER A 56 -16.41 1.57 -1.29
C SER A 56 -15.01 1.24 -1.83
N TYR A 57 -14.04 2.04 -1.45
CA TYR A 57 -12.65 1.85 -1.85
C TYR A 57 -11.73 2.12 -0.66
N LEU A 58 -10.48 1.72 -0.78
CA LEU A 58 -9.51 1.90 0.30
C LEU A 58 -9.29 3.38 0.60
N ARG A 59 -9.18 3.68 1.88
CA ARG A 59 -8.97 5.06 2.33
C ARG A 59 -7.59 5.56 1.94
N PRO A 60 -7.45 6.87 1.65
CA PRO A 60 -6.16 7.47 1.30
C PRO A 60 -5.06 7.24 2.33
N ASN A 61 -5.43 7.04 3.61
CA ASN A 61 -4.49 6.77 4.69
C ASN A 61 -3.63 5.54 4.42
N TYR A 62 -4.18 4.50 3.78
CA TYR A 62 -3.42 3.31 3.42
C TYR A 62 -2.45 3.59 2.27
N ALA A 63 -2.89 4.36 1.28
CA ALA A 63 -2.02 4.78 0.18
C ALA A 63 -0.87 5.63 0.71
N LYS A 64 -1.15 6.51 1.67
CA LYS A 64 -0.11 7.32 2.31
C LYS A 64 0.90 6.43 3.04
N ALA A 65 0.45 5.41 3.75
CA ALA A 65 1.35 4.49 4.46
C ALA A 65 2.32 3.81 3.49
N VAL A 66 1.82 3.34 2.34
CA VAL A 66 2.68 2.73 1.32
C VAL A 66 3.64 3.74 0.73
N ALA A 67 3.16 4.95 0.40
CA ALA A 67 4.00 6.02 -0.13
C ALA A 67 5.13 6.39 0.83
N ASP A 68 4.83 6.49 2.12
CA ASP A 68 5.83 6.82 3.13
C ASP A 68 6.91 5.73 3.21
N VAL A 69 6.55 4.45 3.09
CA VAL A 69 7.52 3.36 3.05
C VAL A 69 8.41 3.46 1.81
N VAL A 70 7.84 3.74 0.64
CA VAL A 70 8.63 3.95 -0.59
C VAL A 70 9.63 5.09 -0.41
N LYS A 71 9.21 6.18 0.23
CA LYS A 71 10.11 7.32 0.52
C LYS A 71 11.23 6.91 1.46
N GLU A 72 10.97 6.07 2.45
CA GLU A 72 12.01 5.57 3.35
C GLU A 72 13.12 4.84 2.58
N PHE A 73 12.79 4.18 1.49
CA PHE A 73 13.74 3.47 0.64
C PHE A 73 14.28 4.34 -0.51
N GLY A 74 14.07 5.65 -0.44
CA GLY A 74 14.63 6.61 -1.38
C GLY A 74 13.85 6.80 -2.67
N GLY A 75 12.65 6.26 -2.77
CA GLY A 75 11.81 6.38 -3.95
C GLY A 75 10.96 7.65 -3.99
N MET A 76 10.43 7.93 -5.15
CA MET A 76 9.50 9.04 -5.41
C MET A 76 8.14 8.47 -5.75
N PRO A 77 7.25 8.26 -4.75
CA PRO A 77 5.95 7.64 -4.99
C PRO A 77 4.95 8.61 -5.60
N PHE A 78 4.07 8.08 -6.43
CA PHE A 78 2.88 8.80 -6.88
C PHE A 78 1.71 7.82 -7.00
N LEU A 79 0.49 8.33 -6.87
CA LEU A 79 -0.71 7.53 -6.95
C LEU A 79 -1.25 7.56 -8.37
N THR A 80 -1.79 6.43 -8.81
CA THR A 80 -2.36 6.30 -10.14
C THR A 80 -3.51 5.31 -10.14
N ASP A 81 -4.35 5.40 -11.14
CA ASP A 81 -5.41 4.44 -11.40
C ASP A 81 -5.59 4.31 -12.90
N CYS A 82 -6.38 3.33 -13.32
CA CYS A 82 -6.68 3.08 -14.72
C CYS A 82 -8.12 3.41 -15.02
N ASN A 83 -8.39 3.80 -16.28
CA ASN A 83 -9.77 3.93 -16.74
C ASN A 83 -10.41 2.55 -16.83
N THR A 84 -11.73 2.50 -16.63
CA THR A 84 -12.52 1.31 -16.87
C THR A 84 -13.00 1.28 -18.32
N LEU A 85 -13.31 0.08 -18.82
CA LEU A 85 -13.79 -0.11 -20.18
C LEU A 85 -15.31 -0.07 -20.29
N TYR A 86 -16.01 0.03 -19.17
CA TYR A 86 -17.47 0.12 -19.15
C TYR A 86 -17.91 1.56 -18.91
N VAL A 87 -19.10 1.83 -19.32
CA VAL A 87 -19.71 3.17 -19.18
C VAL A 87 -20.56 3.24 -17.92
#